data_d4fe34ef1cf54228874c8977d8a4d4d6
#
_entry.id   d4fe34ef1cf54228874c8977d8a4d4d6
#
_cell.length_a   1.000
_cell.length_b   1.000
_cell.length_c   1.000
_cell.angle_alpha   90.00
_cell.angle_beta   90.00
_cell.angle_gamma   90.00
#
_symmetry.space_group_name_H-M   'P 1'
#
loop_
_entity.id
_entity.type
_entity.pdbx_description
1 polymer ?
#
loop_
_entity_poly.entity_id
_entity_poly.type
_entity_poly.pdbx_seq_one_letter_code
_entity_poly.pdbx_strand_id
1 'polypeptide(L)'
;MNKLILAGAGMILAAAMSAQDPEGSLVYSLPSTTVRLQVKAQKENFYAGPYAKYAQKYLGIDVRQKDAVTCTVTSVTMESYTEADQAVRYTIAPGAQMPAFLTLTSQGLVSVASGAVESTEWRFPAAGKADFSDKGLTSNLTSESTTLYRNVKNESAYNKVAVQQEMVVQKSLESRAKEAAEMIFNLRKKRVQIVTGDTDATFNGEAMQAAVSEITRLENEYMSMFIGYSEYSEQQMNYEIVPSKENESQLYVAFRLSDSKGLVPADDLSGKPYLMELVPQDVKIPDEKGSRVKGIVAHYRIPAVCTVKLSDGVNVLLQSRIPVYQLGVESTFPIVVK
;
A
#
# COMPACT_ATOMS: atom_id res chain seq x y z
N MET A 1 -53.75 -29.18 23.99
CA MET A 1 -52.82 -28.96 25.16
C MET A 1 -51.65 -28.16 24.66
N ASN A 2 -51.75 -26.83 24.79
CA ASN A 2 -50.72 -25.88 24.35
C ASN A 2 -49.72 -25.66 25.47
N LYS A 3 -48.44 -25.88 25.21
CA LYS A 3 -47.37 -25.42 26.11
C LYS A 3 -46.72 -24.21 25.47
N LEU A 4 -47.03 -23.04 26.02
CA LEU A 4 -46.30 -21.79 25.82
C LEU A 4 -44.94 -21.91 26.49
N ILE A 5 -43.87 -21.71 25.72
CA ILE A 5 -42.51 -21.50 26.26
C ILE A 5 -42.29 -20.00 26.25
N LEU A 6 -42.29 -19.41 27.43
CA LEU A 6 -41.92 -18.01 27.67
C LEU A 6 -40.40 -17.93 27.68
N ALA A 7 -39.81 -17.32 26.65
CA ALA A 7 -38.39 -16.96 26.62
C ALA A 7 -38.21 -15.62 27.34
N GLY A 8 -37.66 -15.68 28.56
CA GLY A 8 -37.29 -14.50 29.33
C GLY A 8 -36.04 -13.83 28.73
N ALA A 9 -36.22 -12.66 28.10
CA ALA A 9 -35.13 -11.79 27.71
C ALA A 9 -34.60 -11.09 28.97
N GLY A 10 -33.48 -11.57 29.51
CA GLY A 10 -32.73 -10.89 30.56
C GLY A 10 -32.06 -9.65 29.98
N MET A 11 -32.65 -8.47 30.21
CA MET A 11 -31.96 -7.20 30.04
C MET A 11 -30.87 -7.09 31.10
N ILE A 12 -29.61 -7.26 30.71
CA ILE A 12 -28.48 -6.82 31.52
C ILE A 12 -28.42 -5.30 31.39
N LEU A 13 -28.99 -4.59 32.37
CA LEU A 13 -28.70 -3.18 32.57
C LEU A 13 -27.24 -3.10 33.02
N ALA A 14 -26.33 -2.80 32.12
CA ALA A 14 -25.03 -2.28 32.49
C ALA A 14 -25.28 -0.88 33.09
N ALA A 15 -25.32 -0.81 34.39
CA ALA A 15 -25.26 0.46 35.11
C ALA A 15 -23.90 1.06 34.78
N ALA A 16 -23.88 2.02 33.82
CA ALA A 16 -22.78 2.94 33.72
C ALA A 16 -22.76 3.74 35.04
N MET A 17 -21.92 3.33 35.96
CA MET A 17 -21.54 4.18 37.06
C MET A 17 -20.78 5.35 36.47
N SER A 18 -21.49 6.40 36.11
CA SER A 18 -20.90 7.72 35.99
C SER A 18 -20.38 8.09 37.37
N ALA A 19 -19.08 7.87 37.58
CA ALA A 19 -18.41 8.50 38.69
C ALA A 19 -18.62 10.00 38.53
N GLN A 20 -19.48 10.62 39.29
CA GLN A 20 -19.59 12.05 39.36
C GLN A 20 -18.23 12.54 39.86
N ASP A 21 -17.50 13.20 38.98
CA ASP A 21 -16.30 13.92 39.36
C ASP A 21 -16.67 14.94 40.40
N PRO A 22 -15.96 14.99 41.55
CA PRO A 22 -16.27 15.96 42.60
C PRO A 22 -16.20 17.38 41.99
N GLU A 23 -17.24 18.18 42.19
CA GLU A 23 -17.32 19.55 41.67
C GLU A 23 -16.01 20.30 41.96
N GLY A 24 -15.40 20.86 40.91
CA GLY A 24 -14.15 21.64 41.02
C GLY A 24 -12.88 20.82 40.93
N SER A 25 -12.93 19.50 40.70
CA SER A 25 -11.73 18.68 40.46
C SER A 25 -11.27 18.79 38.98
N LEU A 26 -9.95 18.76 38.78
CA LEU A 26 -9.34 18.73 37.49
C LEU A 26 -9.02 17.30 37.06
N VAL A 27 -9.62 16.84 35.95
CA VAL A 27 -9.32 15.53 35.36
C VAL A 27 -8.34 15.69 34.23
N TYR A 28 -7.28 14.89 34.22
CA TYR A 28 -6.28 14.88 33.16
C TYR A 28 -5.85 13.47 32.79
N SER A 29 -5.34 13.29 31.58
CA SER A 29 -4.83 12.00 31.07
C SER A 29 -3.31 12.02 31.00
N LEU A 30 -2.69 10.86 31.10
CA LEU A 30 -1.26 10.71 30.81
C LEU A 30 -1.03 10.63 29.29
N PRO A 31 0.16 11.05 28.84
CA PRO A 31 0.52 10.97 27.41
C PRO A 31 0.73 9.52 26.96
N SER A 32 0.31 9.24 25.73
CA SER A 32 0.56 8.03 24.98
C SER A 32 1.16 8.39 23.62
N THR A 33 2.15 7.64 23.17
CA THR A 33 2.77 7.83 21.86
C THR A 33 2.11 6.94 20.84
N THR A 34 1.71 7.52 19.72
CA THR A 34 1.25 6.80 18.53
C THR A 34 2.31 6.93 17.44
N VAL A 35 2.67 5.80 16.83
CA VAL A 35 3.59 5.74 15.70
C VAL A 35 2.78 5.68 14.42
N ARG A 36 2.95 6.68 13.56
CA ARG A 36 2.34 6.72 12.23
C ARG A 36 3.38 6.33 11.17
N LEU A 37 3.02 5.38 10.34
CA LEU A 37 3.76 5.00 9.15
C LEU A 37 2.99 5.45 7.92
N GLN A 38 3.61 6.26 7.09
CA GLN A 38 3.11 6.56 5.75
C GLN A 38 3.87 5.69 4.76
N VAL A 39 3.17 4.80 4.11
CA VAL A 39 3.74 3.79 3.20
C VAL A 39 3.28 4.08 1.79
N LYS A 40 4.23 4.10 0.87
CA LYS A 40 3.98 4.12 -0.58
C LYS A 40 4.37 2.79 -1.17
N ALA A 41 3.53 2.26 -2.03
CA ALA A 41 3.79 1.05 -2.78
C ALA A 41 3.46 1.26 -4.25
N GLN A 42 4.20 0.58 -5.11
CA GLN A 42 3.96 0.52 -6.54
C GLN A 42 3.50 -0.89 -6.90
N LYS A 43 2.37 -0.98 -7.57
CA LYS A 43 1.85 -2.20 -8.15
C LYS A 43 2.21 -2.24 -9.63
N GLU A 44 2.83 -3.32 -10.06
CA GLU A 44 3.04 -3.68 -11.45
C GLU A 44 1.99 -4.72 -11.84
N ASN A 45 1.15 -4.39 -12.80
CA ASN A 45 0.33 -5.36 -13.53
C ASN A 45 1.05 -5.67 -14.84
N PHE A 46 1.70 -6.81 -14.88
CA PHE A 46 2.34 -7.28 -16.10
C PHE A 46 1.37 -8.15 -16.90
N TYR A 47 1.19 -7.80 -18.16
CA TYR A 47 0.41 -8.54 -19.14
C TYR A 47 1.34 -9.19 -20.14
N ALA A 48 1.30 -10.53 -20.19
CA ALA A 48 2.12 -11.27 -21.14
C ALA A 48 1.64 -11.03 -22.57
N GLY A 49 2.57 -10.88 -23.47
CA GLY A 49 2.23 -10.73 -24.88
C GLY A 49 1.53 -11.99 -25.43
N PRO A 50 0.54 -11.87 -26.30
CA PRO A 50 -0.17 -13.03 -26.87
C PRO A 50 0.75 -13.99 -27.63
N TYR A 51 1.93 -13.52 -28.04
CA TYR A 51 2.95 -14.31 -28.74
C TYR A 51 4.16 -14.63 -27.86
N ALA A 52 4.11 -14.40 -26.55
CA ALA A 52 5.22 -14.61 -25.62
C ALA A 52 5.81 -16.03 -25.72
N LYS A 53 4.95 -17.06 -25.88
CA LYS A 53 5.36 -18.45 -26.08
C LYS A 53 6.28 -18.66 -27.27
N TYR A 54 6.19 -17.81 -28.29
CA TYR A 54 6.93 -17.92 -29.54
C TYR A 54 8.10 -16.93 -29.62
N ALA A 55 8.32 -16.10 -28.59
CA ALA A 55 9.37 -15.07 -28.58
C ALA A 55 10.76 -15.67 -28.79
N GLN A 56 11.08 -16.76 -28.07
CA GLN A 56 12.36 -17.46 -28.25
C GLN A 56 12.51 -18.05 -29.66
N LYS A 57 11.44 -18.62 -30.19
CA LYS A 57 11.48 -19.27 -31.53
C LYS A 57 11.71 -18.29 -32.67
N TYR A 58 11.03 -17.11 -32.64
CA TYR A 58 11.02 -16.18 -33.76
C TYR A 58 11.92 -14.95 -33.55
N LEU A 59 12.15 -14.55 -32.31
CA LEU A 59 12.96 -13.37 -32.00
C LEU A 59 14.24 -13.68 -31.22
N GLY A 60 14.39 -14.92 -30.72
CA GLY A 60 15.56 -15.35 -29.94
C GLY A 60 15.64 -14.70 -28.54
N ILE A 61 14.53 -14.25 -27.98
CA ILE A 61 14.47 -13.58 -26.68
C ILE A 61 13.65 -14.38 -25.67
N ASP A 62 14.10 -14.39 -24.42
CA ASP A 62 13.36 -14.94 -23.29
C ASP A 62 12.48 -13.87 -22.68
N VAL A 63 11.19 -14.19 -22.48
CA VAL A 63 10.18 -13.25 -21.96
C VAL A 63 9.31 -13.90 -20.91
N ARG A 64 8.68 -13.10 -20.07
CA ARG A 64 7.63 -13.57 -19.15
C ARG A 64 6.42 -14.04 -19.97
N GLN A 65 6.00 -15.29 -19.78
CA GLN A 65 4.95 -15.94 -20.60
C GLN A 65 3.56 -15.90 -19.96
N LYS A 66 3.47 -15.39 -18.72
CA LYS A 66 2.22 -15.35 -17.95
C LYS A 66 2.05 -13.96 -17.36
N ASP A 67 0.81 -13.56 -17.25
CA ASP A 67 0.44 -12.37 -16.51
C ASP A 67 0.91 -12.51 -15.06
N ALA A 68 1.38 -11.41 -14.52
CA ALA A 68 1.85 -11.36 -13.14
C ALA A 68 1.47 -10.01 -12.52
N VAL A 69 1.10 -10.07 -11.27
CA VAL A 69 0.86 -8.87 -10.47
C VAL A 69 1.86 -8.90 -9.33
N THR A 70 2.65 -7.85 -9.21
CA THR A 70 3.62 -7.68 -8.13
C THR A 70 3.44 -6.34 -7.48
N CYS A 71 3.55 -6.32 -6.16
CA CYS A 71 3.50 -5.08 -5.41
C CYS A 71 4.77 -4.93 -4.59
N THR A 72 5.37 -3.74 -4.63
CA THR A 72 6.62 -3.43 -3.91
C THR A 72 6.47 -2.14 -3.13
N VAL A 73 6.97 -2.13 -1.89
CA VAL A 73 7.07 -0.90 -1.11
C VAL A 73 8.17 -0.02 -1.69
N THR A 74 7.81 1.20 -2.06
CA THR A 74 8.75 2.17 -2.65
C THR A 74 9.28 3.17 -1.63
N SER A 75 8.50 3.50 -0.61
CA SER A 75 8.90 4.45 0.44
C SER A 75 8.12 4.20 1.72
N VAL A 76 8.81 4.37 2.84
CA VAL A 76 8.20 4.42 4.17
C VAL A 76 8.73 5.63 4.91
N THR A 77 7.82 6.45 5.41
CA THR A 77 8.13 7.53 6.35
C THR A 77 7.45 7.25 7.68
N MET A 78 8.12 7.60 8.76
CA MET A 78 7.64 7.39 10.12
C MET A 78 7.59 8.71 10.85
N GLU A 79 6.48 8.96 11.54
CA GLU A 79 6.26 10.06 12.46
C GLU A 79 5.75 9.49 13.77
N SER A 80 6.08 10.14 14.88
CA SER A 80 5.47 9.86 16.17
C SER A 80 4.77 11.12 16.68
N TYR A 81 3.62 10.93 17.30
CA TYR A 81 2.89 12.02 17.93
C TYR A 81 2.30 11.56 19.27
N THR A 82 1.96 12.54 20.10
CA THR A 82 1.48 12.29 21.44
C THR A 82 -0.01 12.53 21.54
N GLU A 83 -0.72 11.61 22.15
CA GLU A 83 -2.16 11.68 22.42
C GLU A 83 -2.46 11.44 23.89
N ALA A 84 -3.65 11.83 24.32
CA ALA A 84 -4.14 11.50 25.66
C ALA A 84 -4.46 10.02 25.79
N ASP A 85 -3.86 9.34 26.77
CA ASP A 85 -4.19 7.97 27.08
C ASP A 85 -5.58 7.93 27.73
N GLN A 86 -6.56 7.42 26.98
CA GLN A 86 -7.94 7.35 27.44
C GLN A 86 -8.15 6.34 28.57
N ALA A 87 -7.24 5.38 28.72
CA ALA A 87 -7.32 4.35 29.77
C ALA A 87 -6.74 4.82 31.10
N VAL A 88 -5.87 5.85 31.08
CA VAL A 88 -5.17 6.31 32.30
C VAL A 88 -5.46 7.77 32.55
N ARG A 89 -6.38 8.03 33.49
CA ARG A 89 -6.80 9.35 33.91
C ARG A 89 -6.58 9.54 35.39
N TYR A 90 -6.19 10.74 35.77
CA TYR A 90 -6.01 11.13 37.17
C TYR A 90 -6.82 12.38 37.48
N THR A 91 -7.16 12.53 38.76
CA THR A 91 -7.93 13.67 39.25
C THR A 91 -7.12 14.45 40.27
N ILE A 92 -7.07 15.75 40.12
CA ILE A 92 -6.49 16.68 41.09
C ILE A 92 -7.62 17.30 41.87
N ALA A 93 -7.58 17.20 43.21
CA ALA A 93 -8.63 17.69 44.08
C ALA A 93 -8.80 19.21 43.99
N PRO A 94 -10.01 19.74 44.20
CA PRO A 94 -10.26 21.17 44.24
C PRO A 94 -9.43 21.88 45.32
N GLY A 95 -9.00 23.13 45.05
CA GLY A 95 -8.19 23.91 45.98
C GLY A 95 -6.69 23.67 45.91
N ALA A 96 -6.22 22.71 45.07
CA ALA A 96 -4.80 22.57 44.78
C ALA A 96 -4.32 23.73 43.90
N GLN A 97 -3.24 24.38 44.31
CA GLN A 97 -2.60 25.39 43.41
C GLN A 97 -1.75 24.64 42.39
N MET A 98 -2.20 24.67 41.13
CA MET A 98 -1.37 24.21 40.04
C MET A 98 -0.15 25.11 39.91
N PRO A 99 1.06 24.57 39.83
CA PRO A 99 2.24 25.37 39.50
C PRO A 99 2.01 26.11 38.16
N ALA A 100 2.43 27.37 38.08
CA ALA A 100 2.22 28.20 36.90
C ALA A 100 2.85 27.65 35.58
N PHE A 101 3.75 26.70 35.72
CA PHE A 101 4.42 26.05 34.59
C PHE A 101 3.68 24.78 34.09
N LEU A 102 2.62 24.34 34.79
CA LEU A 102 1.79 23.23 34.31
C LEU A 102 0.59 23.78 33.56
N THR A 103 0.44 23.35 32.33
CA THR A 103 -0.72 23.68 31.48
C THR A 103 -1.38 22.43 30.97
N LEU A 104 -2.68 22.53 30.67
CA LEU A 104 -3.44 21.46 30.02
C LEU A 104 -3.54 21.72 28.53
N THR A 105 -3.27 20.68 27.74
CA THR A 105 -3.55 20.70 26.31
C THR A 105 -5.04 20.52 26.04
N SER A 106 -5.48 20.72 24.80
CA SER A 106 -6.86 20.47 24.35
C SER A 106 -7.32 19.03 24.55
N GLN A 107 -6.40 18.08 24.63
CA GLN A 107 -6.67 16.67 24.88
C GLN A 107 -6.68 16.31 26.39
N GLY A 108 -6.46 17.26 27.27
CA GLY A 108 -6.39 17.01 28.72
C GLY A 108 -5.04 16.45 29.17
N LEU A 109 -3.97 16.63 28.41
CA LEU A 109 -2.61 16.29 28.81
C LEU A 109 -2.01 17.42 29.65
N VAL A 110 -1.26 17.04 30.69
CA VAL A 110 -0.46 17.97 31.47
C VAL A 110 0.87 18.22 30.73
N SER A 111 1.13 19.45 30.40
CA SER A 111 2.38 19.88 29.76
C SER A 111 3.13 20.85 30.67
N VAL A 112 4.45 20.75 30.70
CA VAL A 112 5.29 21.72 31.39
C VAL A 112 5.56 22.87 30.42
N ALA A 113 5.01 24.04 30.75
CA ALA A 113 5.15 25.24 29.92
C ALA A 113 6.56 25.80 30.01
N SER A 114 7.46 25.34 29.15
CA SER A 114 8.76 25.95 28.91
C SER A 114 8.88 26.44 27.46
N GLY A 115 7.97 27.29 27.03
CA GLY A 115 8.09 28.04 25.80
C GLY A 115 7.69 27.34 24.47
N ALA A 116 7.68 26.02 24.40
CA ALA A 116 7.17 25.29 23.25
C ALA A 116 6.19 24.22 23.73
N VAL A 117 4.92 24.57 23.77
CA VAL A 117 3.87 23.56 23.91
C VAL A 117 3.74 22.90 22.54
N GLU A 118 4.18 21.67 22.43
CA GLU A 118 3.80 20.85 21.29
C GLU A 118 2.28 20.75 21.27
N SER A 119 1.67 21.29 20.23
CA SER A 119 0.23 21.19 20.05
C SER A 119 -0.11 19.72 19.83
N THR A 120 -0.71 19.10 20.84
CA THR A 120 -1.29 17.77 20.69
C THR A 120 -2.63 17.92 20.00
N GLU A 121 -2.68 17.57 18.74
CA GLU A 121 -3.91 17.54 17.95
C GLU A 121 -4.37 16.10 17.73
N TRP A 122 -5.68 15.92 17.63
CA TRP A 122 -6.23 14.64 17.22
C TRP A 122 -5.86 14.39 15.77
N ARG A 123 -5.24 13.25 15.51
CA ARG A 123 -4.88 12.80 14.16
C ARG A 123 -5.57 11.48 13.87
N PHE A 124 -6.26 11.43 12.75
CA PHE A 124 -6.95 10.23 12.31
C PHE A 124 -6.33 9.74 11.01
N PRO A 125 -6.10 8.42 10.86
CA PRO A 125 -5.56 7.88 9.62
C PRO A 125 -6.51 8.15 8.46
N ALA A 126 -5.97 8.64 7.36
CA ALA A 126 -6.72 8.75 6.11
C ALA A 126 -6.71 7.41 5.38
N ALA A 127 -7.88 6.94 4.96
CA ALA A 127 -7.97 5.74 4.13
C ALA A 127 -7.28 5.97 2.78
N GLY A 128 -6.30 5.14 2.47
CA GLY A 128 -5.69 5.10 1.14
C GLY A 128 -6.64 4.49 0.13
N LYS A 129 -6.63 5.01 -1.09
CA LYS A 129 -7.35 4.39 -2.22
C LYS A 129 -6.35 3.68 -3.10
N ALA A 130 -6.61 2.40 -3.35
CA ALA A 130 -5.96 1.66 -4.41
C ALA A 130 -6.92 1.59 -5.61
N ASP A 131 -6.50 2.12 -6.74
CA ASP A 131 -7.23 2.00 -7.99
C ASP A 131 -6.38 1.22 -8.98
N PHE A 132 -6.71 -0.05 -9.12
CA PHE A 132 -6.03 -0.95 -10.03
C PHE A 132 -7.02 -1.41 -11.09
N SER A 133 -6.94 -0.82 -12.28
CA SER A 133 -7.74 -1.22 -13.42
C SER A 133 -6.98 -2.19 -14.31
N ASP A 134 -7.59 -3.35 -14.59
CA ASP A 134 -7.05 -4.31 -15.54
C ASP A 134 -7.52 -3.95 -16.95
N LYS A 135 -6.59 -3.92 -17.89
CA LYS A 135 -6.89 -3.74 -19.31
C LYS A 135 -6.60 -5.03 -20.06
N GLY A 136 -7.65 -5.54 -20.68
CA GLY A 136 -7.56 -6.75 -21.48
C GLY A 136 -6.84 -6.54 -22.82
N LEU A 137 -6.21 -7.60 -23.31
CA LEU A 137 -5.63 -7.64 -24.64
C LEU A 137 -6.71 -7.91 -25.71
N THR A 138 -6.65 -7.19 -26.81
CA THR A 138 -7.52 -7.41 -27.98
C THR A 138 -6.97 -8.53 -28.86
N SER A 139 -7.82 -9.44 -29.30
CA SER A 139 -7.46 -10.47 -30.27
C SER A 139 -7.58 -9.94 -31.71
N ASN A 140 -6.62 -10.32 -32.55
CA ASN A 140 -6.65 -9.96 -33.98
C ASN A 140 -7.37 -11.04 -34.80
N LEU A 141 -8.36 -10.61 -35.56
CA LEU A 141 -9.03 -11.38 -36.60
C LEU A 141 -8.41 -11.02 -37.95
N THR A 142 -8.32 -11.99 -38.85
CA THR A 142 -7.85 -11.77 -40.21
C THR A 142 -8.76 -12.49 -41.16
N SER A 143 -8.82 -11.98 -42.41
CA SER A 143 -9.51 -12.63 -43.50
C SER A 143 -8.55 -13.50 -44.31
N GLU A 144 -8.93 -14.71 -44.59
CA GLU A 144 -8.23 -15.62 -45.51
C GLU A 144 -9.17 -16.02 -46.64
N SER A 145 -8.62 -16.08 -47.85
CA SER A 145 -9.34 -16.60 -49.01
C SER A 145 -9.24 -18.12 -49.02
N THR A 146 -10.37 -18.78 -48.90
CA THR A 146 -10.48 -20.26 -49.01
C THR A 146 -11.11 -20.61 -50.37
N THR A 147 -10.57 -21.64 -51.00
CA THR A 147 -11.15 -22.18 -52.24
C THR A 147 -12.20 -23.22 -51.85
N LEU A 148 -13.45 -22.88 -52.07
CA LEU A 148 -14.57 -23.82 -51.91
C LEU A 148 -14.98 -24.39 -53.26
N TYR A 149 -15.40 -25.61 -53.29
CA TYR A 149 -15.90 -26.28 -54.49
C TYR A 149 -17.43 -26.26 -54.47
N ARG A 150 -18.03 -25.69 -55.53
CA ARG A 150 -19.47 -25.76 -55.72
C ARG A 150 -19.81 -26.75 -56.82
N ASN A 151 -20.76 -27.62 -56.57
CA ASN A 151 -21.26 -28.50 -57.60
C ASN A 151 -22.23 -27.73 -58.50
N VAL A 152 -21.88 -27.59 -59.79
CA VAL A 152 -22.71 -26.97 -60.78
C VAL A 152 -23.23 -28.03 -61.71
N LYS A 153 -24.56 -28.10 -61.87
CA LYS A 153 -25.23 -29.02 -62.74
C LYS A 153 -25.21 -28.44 -64.16
N ASN A 154 -24.51 -29.08 -65.09
CA ASN A 154 -24.68 -28.87 -66.49
C ASN A 154 -25.58 -29.97 -67.07
N GLU A 155 -26.14 -29.78 -68.27
CA GLU A 155 -27.22 -30.60 -68.83
C GLU A 155 -27.10 -32.12 -68.73
N SER A 156 -25.91 -32.65 -68.41
CA SER A 156 -25.70 -34.10 -68.30
C SER A 156 -24.72 -34.56 -67.16
N ALA A 157 -24.08 -33.64 -66.42
CA ALA A 157 -23.16 -33.99 -65.37
C ALA A 157 -23.03 -32.92 -64.28
N TYR A 158 -22.66 -33.33 -63.04
CA TYR A 158 -22.31 -32.41 -61.95
C TYR A 158 -20.78 -32.19 -61.97
N ASN A 159 -20.38 -30.95 -62.27
CA ASN A 159 -18.96 -30.57 -62.20
C ASN A 159 -18.69 -29.75 -60.95
N LYS A 160 -17.56 -30.05 -60.28
CA LYS A 160 -17.06 -29.26 -59.17
C LYS A 160 -16.33 -28.03 -59.74
N VAL A 161 -16.89 -26.88 -59.48
CA VAL A 161 -16.26 -25.59 -59.83
C VAL A 161 -15.67 -25.00 -58.54
N ALA A 162 -14.40 -24.63 -58.62
CA ALA A 162 -13.72 -23.92 -57.55
C ALA A 162 -14.27 -22.49 -57.42
N VAL A 163 -14.76 -22.14 -56.27
CA VAL A 163 -15.25 -20.79 -55.97
C VAL A 163 -14.34 -20.23 -54.87
N GLN A 164 -13.69 -19.13 -55.13
CA GLN A 164 -12.97 -18.39 -54.10
C GLN A 164 -13.98 -17.61 -53.27
N GLN A 165 -14.01 -17.89 -52.01
CA GLN A 165 -14.82 -17.19 -51.06
C GLN A 165 -13.91 -16.64 -49.97
N GLU A 166 -13.99 -15.34 -49.70
CA GLU A 166 -13.35 -14.76 -48.54
C GLU A 166 -14.15 -15.15 -47.27
N MET A 167 -13.51 -15.89 -46.39
CA MET A 167 -14.02 -16.22 -45.10
C MET A 167 -13.16 -15.55 -44.02
N VAL A 168 -13.79 -14.97 -43.03
CA VAL A 168 -13.08 -14.55 -41.83
C VAL A 168 -12.72 -15.80 -41.03
N VAL A 169 -11.45 -16.17 -41.08
CA VAL A 169 -10.90 -17.32 -40.38
C VAL A 169 -9.89 -16.86 -39.35
N GLN A 170 -9.98 -17.43 -38.17
CA GLN A 170 -8.97 -17.17 -37.15
C GLN A 170 -7.68 -17.91 -37.52
N LYS A 171 -6.63 -17.19 -37.90
CA LYS A 171 -5.30 -17.77 -38.09
C LYS A 171 -4.80 -18.42 -36.82
N SER A 172 -3.98 -19.48 -36.97
CA SER A 172 -3.30 -20.06 -35.80
C SER A 172 -2.45 -19.01 -35.08
N LEU A 173 -2.37 -19.11 -33.77
CA LEU A 173 -1.59 -18.17 -32.95
C LEU A 173 -0.12 -18.14 -33.41
N GLU A 174 0.42 -19.28 -33.78
CA GLU A 174 1.79 -19.41 -34.29
C GLU A 174 2.00 -18.69 -35.62
N SER A 175 1.05 -18.81 -36.55
CA SER A 175 1.13 -18.11 -37.85
C SER A 175 1.13 -16.60 -37.66
N ARG A 176 0.28 -16.10 -36.76
CA ARG A 176 0.23 -14.67 -36.42
C ARG A 176 1.50 -14.19 -35.74
N ALA A 177 2.07 -15.01 -34.84
CA ALA A 177 3.36 -14.70 -34.21
C ALA A 177 4.49 -14.62 -35.24
N LYS A 178 4.54 -15.53 -36.21
CA LYS A 178 5.52 -15.50 -37.29
C LYS A 178 5.42 -14.23 -38.12
N GLU A 179 4.21 -13.88 -38.56
CA GLU A 179 3.95 -12.65 -39.33
C GLU A 179 4.36 -11.37 -38.59
N ALA A 180 4.03 -11.32 -37.26
CA ALA A 180 4.42 -10.22 -36.39
C ALA A 180 5.95 -10.10 -36.28
N ALA A 181 6.66 -11.21 -36.15
CA ALA A 181 8.13 -11.24 -36.12
C ALA A 181 8.73 -10.78 -37.46
N GLU A 182 8.20 -11.26 -38.57
CA GLU A 182 8.60 -10.81 -39.92
C GLU A 182 8.38 -9.29 -40.08
N MET A 183 7.27 -8.75 -39.55
CA MET A 183 7.02 -7.31 -39.61
C MET A 183 8.05 -6.54 -38.78
N ILE A 184 8.42 -7.00 -37.60
CA ILE A 184 9.48 -6.38 -36.77
C ILE A 184 10.79 -6.31 -37.57
N PHE A 185 11.23 -7.41 -38.21
CA PHE A 185 12.46 -7.43 -38.98
C PHE A 185 12.37 -6.50 -40.21
N ASN A 186 11.22 -6.44 -40.87
CA ASN A 186 10.99 -5.54 -41.98
C ASN A 186 11.05 -4.05 -41.57
N LEU A 187 10.44 -3.71 -40.41
CA LEU A 187 10.49 -2.36 -39.84
C LEU A 187 11.92 -1.96 -39.46
N ARG A 188 12.69 -2.86 -38.86
CA ARG A 188 14.12 -2.65 -38.53
C ARG A 188 14.93 -2.41 -39.81
N LYS A 189 14.73 -3.24 -40.84
CA LYS A 189 15.40 -3.07 -42.13
C LYS A 189 15.08 -1.72 -42.76
N LYS A 190 13.80 -1.35 -42.85
CA LYS A 190 13.37 -0.06 -43.38
C LYS A 190 13.92 1.14 -42.60
N ARG A 191 13.95 1.04 -41.26
CA ARG A 191 14.56 2.08 -40.43
C ARG A 191 16.04 2.30 -40.78
N VAL A 192 16.81 1.21 -40.93
CA VAL A 192 18.21 1.28 -41.34
C VAL A 192 18.33 1.91 -42.71
N GLN A 193 17.54 1.49 -43.70
CA GLN A 193 17.56 2.02 -45.06
C GLN A 193 17.29 3.54 -45.09
N ILE A 194 16.30 4.02 -44.36
CA ILE A 194 15.99 5.46 -44.26
C ILE A 194 17.15 6.24 -43.63
N VAL A 195 17.73 5.72 -42.53
CA VAL A 195 18.84 6.41 -41.84
C VAL A 195 20.12 6.41 -42.67
N THR A 196 20.38 5.35 -43.43
CA THR A 196 21.58 5.25 -44.30
C THR A 196 21.40 5.90 -45.65
N GLY A 197 20.19 6.37 -45.99
CA GLY A 197 19.89 6.97 -47.33
C GLY A 197 19.75 5.92 -48.42
N ASP A 198 19.65 4.64 -48.11
CA ASP A 198 19.44 3.55 -49.08
C ASP A 198 17.93 3.39 -49.38
N THR A 199 17.34 4.47 -49.88
CA THR A 199 15.92 4.55 -50.24
C THR A 199 15.76 5.35 -51.52
N ASP A 200 14.75 5.02 -52.34
CA ASP A 200 14.41 5.74 -53.57
C ASP A 200 13.82 7.14 -53.30
N ALA A 201 13.50 7.45 -52.04
CA ALA A 201 12.91 8.72 -51.64
C ALA A 201 13.90 9.56 -50.83
N THR A 202 14.02 10.83 -51.20
CA THR A 202 14.80 11.83 -50.42
C THR A 202 13.91 12.41 -49.33
N PHE A 203 14.26 12.15 -48.08
CA PHE A 203 13.60 12.76 -46.95
C PHE A 203 14.33 14.01 -46.48
N ASN A 204 13.62 15.10 -46.24
CA ASN A 204 14.19 16.22 -45.48
C ASN A 204 14.35 15.80 -43.99
N GLY A 205 15.14 16.55 -43.22
CA GLY A 205 15.45 16.16 -41.81
C GLY A 205 14.23 15.92 -40.95
N GLU A 206 13.18 16.72 -41.05
CA GLU A 206 11.94 16.58 -40.26
C GLU A 206 11.11 15.37 -40.73
N ALA A 207 10.99 15.16 -42.05
CA ALA A 207 10.28 14.00 -42.57
C ALA A 207 11.00 12.70 -42.25
N MET A 208 12.32 12.68 -42.25
CA MET A 208 13.13 11.55 -41.83
C MET A 208 12.87 11.24 -40.34
N GLN A 209 12.89 12.26 -39.49
CA GLN A 209 12.63 12.08 -38.06
C GLN A 209 11.21 11.54 -37.78
N ALA A 210 10.21 12.08 -38.50
CA ALA A 210 8.83 11.62 -38.40
C ALA A 210 8.69 10.15 -38.85
N ALA A 211 9.31 9.77 -39.96
CA ALA A 211 9.29 8.41 -40.49
C ALA A 211 9.98 7.41 -39.51
N VAL A 212 11.16 7.76 -38.99
CA VAL A 212 11.89 6.93 -38.02
C VAL A 212 11.10 6.79 -36.72
N SER A 213 10.48 7.87 -36.26
CA SER A 213 9.63 7.83 -35.03
C SER A 213 8.44 6.92 -35.23
N GLU A 214 7.75 6.99 -36.36
CA GLU A 214 6.60 6.13 -36.65
C GLU A 214 7.00 4.67 -36.80
N ILE A 215 8.10 4.37 -37.50
CA ILE A 215 8.63 3.00 -37.59
C ILE A 215 8.97 2.47 -36.20
N THR A 216 9.59 3.27 -35.34
CA THR A 216 9.93 2.87 -33.97
C THR A 216 8.67 2.62 -33.12
N ARG A 217 7.64 3.46 -33.31
CA ARG A 217 6.35 3.26 -32.62
C ARG A 217 5.72 1.93 -33.05
N LEU A 218 5.66 1.65 -34.34
CA LEU A 218 5.13 0.40 -34.86
C LEU A 218 5.97 -0.81 -34.43
N GLU A 219 7.29 -0.72 -34.46
CA GLU A 219 8.17 -1.78 -33.96
C GLU A 219 7.88 -2.11 -32.49
N ASN A 220 7.75 -1.08 -31.63
CA ASN A 220 7.43 -1.26 -30.23
C ASN A 220 6.05 -1.89 -30.03
N GLU A 221 5.06 -1.53 -30.84
CA GLU A 221 3.73 -2.12 -30.80
C GLU A 221 3.76 -3.62 -31.14
N TYR A 222 4.44 -4.02 -32.22
CA TYR A 222 4.62 -5.43 -32.55
C TYR A 222 5.49 -6.18 -31.54
N MET A 223 6.53 -5.54 -31.01
CA MET A 223 7.38 -6.13 -29.96
C MET A 223 6.57 -6.39 -28.67
N SER A 224 5.67 -5.50 -28.29
CA SER A 224 4.84 -5.68 -27.09
C SER A 224 3.97 -6.93 -27.16
N MET A 225 3.60 -7.40 -28.37
CA MET A 225 2.87 -8.66 -28.55
C MET A 225 3.70 -9.90 -28.14
N PHE A 226 5.02 -9.76 -28.09
CA PHE A 226 5.92 -10.82 -27.63
C PHE A 226 6.38 -10.60 -26.19
N ILE A 227 6.87 -9.40 -25.87
CA ILE A 227 7.44 -9.11 -24.57
C ILE A 227 6.39 -8.81 -23.50
N GLY A 228 5.15 -8.49 -23.91
CA GLY A 228 4.14 -7.96 -23.03
C GLY A 228 4.38 -6.50 -22.66
N TYR A 229 3.61 -6.02 -21.73
CA TYR A 229 3.76 -4.66 -21.18
C TYR A 229 3.38 -4.65 -19.69
N SER A 230 3.86 -3.64 -18.99
CA SER A 230 3.53 -3.42 -17.58
C SER A 230 2.78 -2.11 -17.42
N GLU A 231 1.72 -2.16 -16.62
CA GLU A 231 1.04 -0.97 -16.11
C GLU A 231 1.44 -0.78 -14.64
N TYR A 232 1.77 0.46 -14.30
CA TYR A 232 2.16 0.81 -12.95
C TYR A 232 1.12 1.70 -12.31
N SER A 233 0.76 1.38 -11.08
CA SER A 233 -0.08 2.23 -10.25
C SER A 233 0.54 2.41 -8.87
N GLU A 234 0.34 3.59 -8.28
CA GLU A 234 0.84 3.91 -6.96
C GLU A 234 -0.29 3.88 -5.93
N GLN A 235 0.04 3.38 -4.76
CA GLN A 235 -0.83 3.36 -3.60
C GLN A 235 -0.10 3.99 -2.43
N GLN A 236 -0.80 4.83 -1.67
CA GLN A 236 -0.30 5.39 -0.43
C GLN A 236 -1.30 5.15 0.69
N MET A 237 -0.81 4.62 1.81
CA MET A 237 -1.63 4.38 3.01
C MET A 237 -0.90 4.83 4.27
N ASN A 238 -1.68 5.22 5.26
CA ASN A 238 -1.18 5.52 6.60
C ASN A 238 -1.61 4.41 7.55
N TYR A 239 -0.68 3.98 8.40
CA TYR A 239 -0.91 3.00 9.45
C TYR A 239 -0.50 3.59 10.78
N GLU A 240 -1.28 3.33 11.81
CA GLU A 240 -1.00 3.82 13.15
C GLU A 240 -0.86 2.64 14.10
N ILE A 241 0.16 2.71 14.93
CA ILE A 241 0.51 1.68 15.90
C ILE A 241 0.66 2.37 17.24
N VAL A 242 -0.12 1.90 18.20
CA VAL A 242 -0.04 2.35 19.60
C VAL A 242 0.71 1.27 20.38
N PRO A 243 1.98 1.51 20.76
CA PRO A 243 2.72 0.55 21.59
C PRO A 243 2.03 0.29 22.92
N SER A 244 2.09 -0.95 23.41
CA SER A 244 1.50 -1.35 24.71
C SER A 244 2.53 -2.06 25.56
N LYS A 245 2.50 -1.81 26.88
CA LYS A 245 3.29 -2.58 27.87
C LYS A 245 2.92 -4.06 27.93
N GLU A 246 1.69 -4.39 27.57
CA GLU A 246 1.19 -5.78 27.57
C GLU A 246 1.86 -6.64 26.50
N ASN A 247 2.39 -6.01 25.42
CA ASN A 247 3.16 -6.70 24.42
C ASN A 247 4.62 -6.81 24.85
N GLU A 248 4.97 -7.88 25.57
CA GLU A 248 6.33 -8.10 26.09
C GLU A 248 7.39 -8.13 24.98
N SER A 249 7.05 -8.66 23.83
CA SER A 249 8.00 -8.75 22.70
C SER A 249 8.24 -7.41 21.99
N GLN A 250 7.34 -6.43 22.19
CA GLN A 250 7.35 -5.14 21.48
C GLN A 250 7.48 -5.28 19.97
N LEU A 251 6.92 -6.37 19.42
CA LEU A 251 6.86 -6.69 18.00
C LEU A 251 5.43 -6.52 17.50
N TYR A 252 5.26 -5.73 16.46
CA TYR A 252 3.97 -5.38 15.88
C TYR A 252 3.95 -5.69 14.40
N VAL A 253 2.84 -6.22 13.89
CA VAL A 253 2.59 -6.23 12.44
C VAL A 253 2.13 -4.83 12.06
N ALA A 254 3.00 -4.08 11.39
CA ALA A 254 2.73 -2.69 11.06
C ALA A 254 1.68 -2.58 9.94
N PHE A 255 1.87 -3.35 8.90
CA PHE A 255 0.96 -3.48 7.76
C PHE A 255 1.29 -4.78 7.02
N ARG A 256 0.52 -5.08 5.99
CA ARG A 256 0.80 -6.19 5.10
C ARG A 256 0.80 -5.75 3.64
N LEU A 257 1.54 -6.46 2.82
CA LEU A 257 1.62 -6.22 1.37
C LEU A 257 1.16 -7.46 0.63
N SER A 258 0.10 -7.31 -0.14
CA SER A 258 -0.45 -8.35 -1.02
C SER A 258 -0.12 -8.01 -2.47
N ASP A 259 0.37 -8.98 -3.25
CA ASP A 259 0.64 -8.76 -4.67
C ASP A 259 -0.64 -8.40 -5.45
N SER A 260 -1.79 -8.93 -5.05
CA SER A 260 -3.07 -8.65 -5.72
C SER A 260 -3.75 -7.38 -5.22
N LYS A 261 -3.83 -7.19 -3.88
CA LYS A 261 -4.56 -6.08 -3.25
C LYS A 261 -3.70 -4.83 -3.00
N GLY A 262 -2.35 -4.98 -2.99
CA GLY A 262 -1.44 -3.92 -2.60
C GLY A 262 -1.28 -3.80 -1.09
N LEU A 263 -1.21 -2.58 -0.58
CA LEU A 263 -1.13 -2.28 0.85
C LEU A 263 -2.44 -2.63 1.54
N VAL A 264 -2.37 -3.45 2.58
CA VAL A 264 -3.52 -3.88 3.38
C VAL A 264 -3.23 -3.74 4.87
N PRO A 265 -4.25 -3.63 5.73
CA PRO A 265 -4.05 -3.53 7.17
C PRO A 265 -3.46 -4.82 7.78
N ALA A 266 -2.99 -4.71 9.03
CA ALA A 266 -2.28 -5.78 9.74
C ALA A 266 -3.10 -7.06 9.91
N ASP A 267 -4.41 -6.96 9.98
CA ASP A 267 -5.38 -8.05 10.16
C ASP A 267 -5.74 -8.78 8.86
N ASP A 268 -5.47 -8.19 7.67
CA ASP A 268 -5.68 -8.87 6.40
C ASP A 268 -4.57 -9.88 6.09
N LEU A 269 -4.82 -11.15 6.36
CA LEU A 269 -3.85 -12.24 6.18
C LEU A 269 -3.48 -12.55 4.73
N SER A 270 -4.07 -11.87 3.75
CA SER A 270 -3.77 -12.07 2.32
C SER A 270 -2.39 -11.54 1.90
N GLY A 271 -1.74 -10.71 2.74
CA GLY A 271 -0.46 -10.07 2.45
C GLY A 271 0.69 -10.57 3.34
N LYS A 272 1.91 -10.40 2.88
CA LYS A 272 3.14 -10.60 3.66
C LYS A 272 3.23 -9.55 4.76
N PRO A 273 3.54 -9.92 6.02
CA PRO A 273 3.64 -8.96 7.10
C PRO A 273 4.91 -8.13 7.02
N TYR A 274 4.80 -6.85 7.31
CA TYR A 274 5.89 -5.95 7.64
C TYR A 274 5.88 -5.72 9.13
N LEU A 275 7.02 -5.97 9.77
CA LEU A 275 7.14 -6.01 11.22
C LEU A 275 7.85 -4.76 11.74
N MET A 276 7.25 -4.15 12.75
CA MET A 276 7.84 -3.07 13.52
C MET A 276 8.27 -3.60 14.89
N GLU A 277 9.55 -3.51 15.18
CA GLU A 277 10.15 -3.85 16.46
C GLU A 277 10.49 -2.56 17.21
N LEU A 278 10.13 -2.52 18.49
CA LEU A 278 10.48 -1.43 19.40
C LEU A 278 11.41 -1.97 20.48
N VAL A 279 12.61 -1.42 20.57
CA VAL A 279 13.58 -1.78 21.61
C VAL A 279 13.71 -0.59 22.56
N PRO A 280 13.04 -0.63 23.73
CA PRO A 280 13.13 0.43 24.71
C PRO A 280 14.53 0.46 25.35
N GLN A 281 15.04 1.65 25.61
CA GLN A 281 16.21 1.84 26.47
C GLN A 281 15.77 1.95 27.91
N ASP A 282 16.58 1.39 28.83
CA ASP A 282 16.30 1.48 30.26
C ASP A 282 16.24 2.93 30.73
N VAL A 283 15.12 3.31 31.32
CA VAL A 283 14.95 4.60 31.97
C VAL A 283 15.38 4.45 33.42
N LYS A 284 16.56 5.00 33.76
CA LYS A 284 17.04 5.04 35.12
C LYS A 284 16.50 6.30 35.80
N ILE A 285 15.60 6.12 36.76
CA ILE A 285 15.20 7.19 37.65
C ILE A 285 16.13 7.17 38.85
N PRO A 286 16.69 8.32 39.29
CA PRO A 286 17.45 8.39 40.51
C PRO A 286 16.58 7.96 41.68
N ASP A 287 17.10 7.06 42.53
CA ASP A 287 16.43 6.68 43.78
C ASP A 287 16.26 7.94 44.64
N GLU A 288 15.05 8.44 44.78
CA GLU A 288 14.72 9.45 45.77
C GLU A 288 14.83 8.80 47.15
N LYS A 289 16.00 8.91 47.76
CA LYS A 289 16.20 8.50 49.16
C LYS A 289 15.36 9.41 50.06
N GLY A 290 14.17 8.99 50.38
CA GLY A 290 13.54 9.30 51.63
C GLY A 290 12.73 10.57 51.74
N SER A 291 11.73 10.78 50.93
CA SER A 291 10.59 11.59 51.38
C SER A 291 9.30 11.06 50.77
N ARG A 292 8.51 10.33 51.53
CA ARG A 292 7.10 10.14 51.18
C ARG A 292 6.45 11.53 51.23
N VAL A 293 6.27 12.12 50.06
CA VAL A 293 5.59 13.39 49.90
C VAL A 293 4.17 13.21 50.45
N LYS A 294 3.87 13.84 51.60
CA LYS A 294 2.51 13.91 52.14
C LYS A 294 1.83 15.07 51.44
N GLY A 295 0.79 14.80 50.66
CA GLY A 295 0.03 15.84 49.99
C GLY A 295 -0.59 15.36 48.66
N ILE A 296 -1.19 16.28 47.91
CA ILE A 296 -1.72 16.03 46.57
C ILE A 296 -0.53 15.92 45.59
N VAL A 297 -0.56 14.91 44.77
CA VAL A 297 0.48 14.67 43.76
C VAL A 297 -0.12 14.70 42.36
N ALA A 298 0.64 15.20 41.39
CA ALA A 298 0.36 15.02 39.98
C ALA A 298 1.17 13.84 39.46
N HIS A 299 0.53 12.97 38.71
CA HIS A 299 1.17 11.87 38.01
C HIS A 299 1.64 12.34 36.62
N TYR A 300 2.78 11.88 36.19
CA TYR A 300 3.31 12.12 34.85
C TYR A 300 4.09 10.92 34.34
N ARG A 301 4.31 10.85 33.02
CA ARG A 301 5.12 9.78 32.39
C ARG A 301 6.43 10.35 31.89
N ILE A 302 7.51 9.63 32.17
CA ILE A 302 8.83 9.82 31.59
C ILE A 302 8.93 8.82 30.42
N PRO A 303 9.05 9.26 29.16
CA PRO A 303 9.06 8.35 28.03
C PRO A 303 10.35 7.51 28.02
N ALA A 304 10.24 6.25 27.60
CA ALA A 304 11.40 5.47 27.19
C ALA A 304 11.81 5.88 25.77
N VAL A 305 13.09 6.06 25.55
CA VAL A 305 13.62 6.24 24.19
C VAL A 305 13.72 4.85 23.55
N CYS A 306 12.92 4.60 22.52
CA CYS A 306 12.88 3.32 21.84
C CYS A 306 13.62 3.41 20.50
N THR A 307 14.43 2.40 20.18
CA THR A 307 14.89 2.17 18.82
C THR A 307 13.78 1.43 18.07
N VAL A 308 13.32 2.00 16.98
CA VAL A 308 12.29 1.42 16.10
C VAL A 308 12.98 0.83 14.88
N LYS A 309 12.63 -0.39 14.52
CA LYS A 309 13.04 -1.04 13.28
C LYS A 309 11.81 -1.53 12.55
N LEU A 310 11.71 -1.20 11.27
CA LEU A 310 10.71 -1.75 10.37
C LEU A 310 11.38 -2.67 9.37
N SER A 311 10.88 -3.90 9.23
CA SER A 311 11.46 -4.91 8.34
C SER A 311 10.38 -5.70 7.60
N ASP A 312 10.75 -6.25 6.45
CA ASP A 312 9.95 -7.20 5.67
C ASP A 312 10.17 -8.67 6.10
N GLY A 313 10.88 -8.87 7.22
CA GLY A 313 11.32 -10.18 7.72
C GLY A 313 12.73 -10.56 7.25
N VAL A 314 13.27 -9.92 6.22
CA VAL A 314 14.62 -10.14 5.69
C VAL A 314 15.45 -8.88 5.78
N ASN A 315 14.93 -7.76 5.28
CA ASN A 315 15.62 -6.49 5.17
C ASN A 315 15.01 -5.47 6.14
N VAL A 316 15.88 -4.64 6.73
CA VAL A 316 15.45 -3.46 7.49
C VAL A 316 15.18 -2.32 6.51
N LEU A 317 13.94 -1.86 6.46
CA LEU A 317 13.51 -0.77 5.58
C LEU A 317 13.70 0.59 6.22
N LEU A 318 13.54 0.67 7.54
CA LEU A 318 13.66 1.91 8.29
C LEU A 318 14.14 1.59 9.70
N GLN A 319 15.04 2.45 10.21
CA GLN A 319 15.46 2.45 11.61
C GLN A 319 15.49 3.89 12.12
N SER A 320 14.93 4.12 13.31
CA SER A 320 14.86 5.43 13.93
C SER A 320 14.80 5.33 15.46
N ARG A 321 14.80 6.46 16.15
CA ARG A 321 14.64 6.54 17.60
C ARG A 321 13.50 7.50 17.92
N ILE A 322 12.60 7.08 18.80
CA ILE A 322 11.45 7.87 19.21
C ILE A 322 11.22 7.77 20.72
N PRO A 323 10.66 8.78 21.38
CA PRO A 323 10.16 8.67 22.74
C PRO A 323 8.80 7.95 22.75
N VAL A 324 8.65 6.94 23.62
CA VAL A 324 7.41 6.21 23.80
C VAL A 324 6.99 6.30 25.26
N TYR A 325 5.94 7.06 25.54
CA TYR A 325 5.49 7.35 26.90
C TYR A 325 5.01 6.12 27.64
N GLN A 326 4.19 5.29 27.00
CA GLN A 326 3.60 4.12 27.64
C GLN A 326 4.62 3.02 27.93
N LEU A 327 5.78 3.00 27.31
CA LEU A 327 6.88 2.08 27.62
C LEU A 327 7.86 2.64 28.66
N GLY A 328 7.68 3.89 29.03
CA GLY A 328 8.49 4.56 30.03
C GLY A 328 8.02 4.28 31.48
N VAL A 329 8.36 5.20 32.34
CA VAL A 329 8.09 5.10 33.81
C VAL A 329 7.12 6.18 34.24
N GLU A 330 6.15 5.81 35.08
CA GLU A 330 5.28 6.76 35.75
C GLU A 330 5.94 7.28 37.00
N SER A 331 5.87 8.57 37.23
CA SER A 331 6.39 9.26 38.41
C SER A 331 5.37 10.26 38.93
N THR A 332 5.64 10.81 40.12
CA THR A 332 4.73 11.75 40.78
C THR A 332 5.44 13.06 41.09
N PHE A 333 4.71 14.15 41.00
CA PHE A 333 5.19 15.48 41.37
C PHE A 333 4.27 16.04 42.48
N PRO A 334 4.83 16.53 43.61
CA PRO A 334 4.03 17.09 44.70
C PRO A 334 3.43 18.43 44.28
N ILE A 335 2.11 18.57 44.55
CA ILE A 335 1.39 19.83 44.41
C ILE A 335 1.22 20.43 45.80
N VAL A 336 1.76 21.62 46.01
CA VAL A 336 1.63 22.32 47.30
C VAL A 336 0.22 22.84 47.41
N VAL A 337 -0.48 22.41 48.48
CA VAL A 337 -1.75 23.05 48.92
C VAL A 337 -1.37 24.13 49.92
N LYS A 338 -1.70 25.36 49.61
CA LYS A 338 -1.60 26.46 50.58
C LYS A 338 -2.79 26.49 51.47
#